data_4c0d325fb5da7bec99174045d9ad266c
#
_entry.id   4c0d325fb5da7bec99174045d9ad266c
#
_cell.length_a   1.000
_cell.length_b   1.000
_cell.length_c   1.000
_cell.angle_alpha   90.00
_cell.angle_beta   90.00
_cell.angle_gamma   90.00
#
_symmetry.space_group_name_H-M   'P 1'
#
loop_
_entity.id
_entity.type
_entity.pdbx_description
1 polymer ?
#
loop_
_entity_poly.entity_id
_entity_poly.type
_entity_poly.pdbx_seq_one_letter_code
_entity_poly.pdbx_strand_id
1 'polypeptide(L)'
;MSQGQHDVLIIGAGVIGLSLAWELSNRGKTVHVIDANLPGREASWAGGGILPDTNLQHALDPLDKLRGLSQQLHPIWADRLKIETGIDNHFEICGGVHVARRRGEAAALAGLLATLPAEGIAVEKLNSQQLRELEPTLDPDQFLAAYYLPNEALLRNPRHLQALVAACEKNGVLITPHCAVTDIPIDLGHIHSVPSPQGLLRAKQICITAGAWSAMLLQQLDIENGIVPIRGQMLLYQAAMGTINRVINEGSRYVIPRRDGHILVGSCEEEVGFDKGTTQQMLEQLADFAGQLIPPLNGLKIKQSWSGLRPASFDGMPYLGPVTAADNLFIAAGHFRGGLHMSTATAVVMADLMTGDTPAIDISHFSILRNSNTPDTVRF
;
A
#
# COMPACT_ATOMS: atom_id res chain seq x y z
N MET A 1 34.32 -13.89 6.42
CA MET A 1 33.66 -14.75 5.43
C MET A 1 33.24 -13.83 4.29
N SER A 2 33.69 -14.05 3.04
CA SER A 2 33.20 -13.24 1.91
C SER A 2 31.69 -13.52 1.79
N GLN A 3 30.85 -12.51 2.01
CA GLN A 3 29.44 -12.62 1.69
C GLN A 3 29.36 -12.90 0.18
N GLY A 4 28.78 -14.05 -0.18
CA GLY A 4 28.58 -14.42 -1.57
C GLY A 4 27.73 -13.35 -2.26
N GLN A 5 27.93 -13.15 -3.55
CA GLN A 5 27.14 -12.22 -4.36
C GLN A 5 25.70 -12.76 -4.47
N HIS A 6 24.71 -12.01 -4.00
CA HIS A 6 23.29 -12.33 -4.20
C HIS A 6 22.86 -12.03 -5.65
N ASP A 7 21.78 -12.66 -6.10
CA ASP A 7 21.20 -12.30 -7.39
C ASP A 7 20.56 -10.91 -7.32
N VAL A 8 19.84 -10.62 -6.21
CA VAL A 8 19.14 -9.35 -6.03
C VAL A 8 19.38 -8.76 -4.64
N LEU A 9 19.69 -7.47 -4.58
CA LEU A 9 19.65 -6.63 -3.38
C LEU A 9 18.40 -5.75 -3.44
N ILE A 10 17.56 -5.81 -2.42
CA ILE A 10 16.36 -4.96 -2.29
C ILE A 10 16.60 -3.95 -1.18
N ILE A 11 16.47 -2.66 -1.48
CA ILE A 11 16.65 -1.55 -0.53
C ILE A 11 15.26 -1.08 -0.08
N GLY A 12 14.86 -1.48 1.12
CA GLY A 12 13.57 -1.23 1.74
C GLY A 12 12.74 -2.50 1.96
N ALA A 13 12.49 -2.85 3.22
CA ALA A 13 11.69 -4.00 3.64
C ALA A 13 10.24 -3.61 3.98
N GLY A 14 9.65 -2.70 3.20
CA GLY A 14 8.21 -2.43 3.19
C GLY A 14 7.42 -3.55 2.50
N VAL A 15 6.09 -3.41 2.39
CA VAL A 15 5.26 -4.41 1.72
C VAL A 15 5.71 -4.67 0.28
N ILE A 16 6.15 -3.65 -0.45
CA ILE A 16 6.62 -3.81 -1.83
C ILE A 16 7.91 -4.63 -1.88
N GLY A 17 8.92 -4.27 -1.08
CA GLY A 17 10.20 -4.99 -1.07
C GLY A 17 10.08 -6.41 -0.56
N LEU A 18 9.31 -6.66 0.50
CA LEU A 18 9.07 -8.01 1.02
C LEU A 18 8.28 -8.89 0.05
N SER A 19 7.26 -8.32 -0.63
CA SER A 19 6.49 -9.03 -1.65
C SER A 19 7.38 -9.41 -2.84
N LEU A 20 8.21 -8.48 -3.32
CA LEU A 20 9.17 -8.74 -4.39
C LEU A 20 10.21 -9.79 -3.99
N ALA A 21 10.73 -9.69 -2.76
CA ALA A 21 11.71 -10.67 -2.24
C ALA A 21 11.12 -12.09 -2.18
N TRP A 22 9.90 -12.22 -1.69
CA TRP A 22 9.21 -13.50 -1.64
C TRP A 22 8.97 -14.08 -3.04
N GLU A 23 8.48 -13.25 -3.98
CA GLU A 23 8.25 -13.68 -5.36
C GLU A 23 9.55 -14.10 -6.05
N LEU A 24 10.63 -13.32 -5.95
CA LEU A 24 11.94 -13.67 -6.51
C LEU A 24 12.52 -14.95 -5.89
N SER A 25 12.38 -15.14 -4.59
CA SER A 25 12.83 -16.35 -3.91
C SER A 25 12.07 -17.60 -4.37
N ASN A 26 10.75 -17.46 -4.63
CA ASN A 26 9.94 -18.53 -5.22
C ASN A 26 10.38 -18.89 -6.66
N ARG A 27 11.04 -17.95 -7.36
CA ARG A 27 11.66 -18.18 -8.68
C ARG A 27 13.12 -18.65 -8.59
N GLY A 28 13.58 -19.04 -7.40
CA GLY A 28 14.92 -19.58 -7.18
C GLY A 28 16.05 -18.55 -7.18
N LYS A 29 15.75 -17.25 -7.03
CA LYS A 29 16.78 -16.21 -6.90
C LYS A 29 17.24 -16.09 -5.45
N THR A 30 18.54 -15.85 -5.28
CA THR A 30 19.10 -15.48 -3.98
C THR A 30 18.91 -13.99 -3.73
N VAL A 31 18.17 -13.65 -2.65
CA VAL A 31 17.76 -12.27 -2.37
C VAL A 31 18.28 -11.81 -1.02
N HIS A 32 18.80 -10.58 -0.99
CA HIS A 32 19.13 -9.86 0.24
C HIS A 32 18.26 -8.60 0.33
N VAL A 33 17.47 -8.49 1.40
CA VAL A 33 16.65 -7.30 1.70
C VAL A 33 17.30 -6.53 2.84
N ILE A 34 17.47 -5.23 2.67
CA ILE A 34 17.98 -4.35 3.73
C ILE A 34 16.97 -3.25 4.04
N ASP A 35 16.93 -2.82 5.27
CA ASP A 35 16.07 -1.71 5.72
C ASP A 35 16.80 -0.84 6.75
N ALA A 36 16.58 0.47 6.68
CA ALA A 36 17.12 1.41 7.66
C ALA A 36 16.58 1.18 9.07
N ASN A 37 15.40 0.57 9.19
CA ASN A 37 14.71 0.26 10.43
C ASN A 37 14.33 -1.22 10.50
N LEU A 38 13.34 -1.55 11.33
CA LEU A 38 12.75 -2.88 11.34
C LEU A 38 11.85 -3.09 10.12
N PRO A 39 11.83 -4.30 9.52
CA PRO A 39 11.00 -4.61 8.36
C PRO A 39 9.52 -4.27 8.58
N GLY A 40 8.93 -3.64 7.57
CA GLY A 40 7.50 -3.36 7.51
C GLY A 40 6.97 -2.33 8.51
N ARG A 41 7.80 -1.51 9.19
CA ARG A 41 7.37 -0.64 10.28
C ARG A 41 7.01 0.80 9.88
N GLU A 42 7.08 1.12 8.59
CA GLU A 42 6.73 2.45 8.07
C GLU A 42 5.29 2.45 7.47
N ALA A 43 5.07 3.11 6.32
CA ALA A 43 3.76 3.26 5.68
C ALA A 43 2.97 1.94 5.55
N SER A 44 3.66 0.83 5.29
CA SER A 44 3.05 -0.49 5.10
C SER A 44 2.34 -0.98 6.37
N TRP A 45 2.92 -0.75 7.54
CA TRP A 45 2.32 -1.11 8.83
C TRP A 45 1.19 -0.15 9.21
N ALA A 46 1.38 1.14 8.91
CA ALA A 46 0.48 2.20 9.35
C ALA A 46 -0.87 2.21 8.61
N GLY A 47 -0.97 1.57 7.45
CA GLY A 47 -2.15 1.60 6.59
C GLY A 47 -3.36 0.86 7.15
N GLY A 48 -4.52 1.14 6.57
CA GLY A 48 -5.80 0.55 6.98
C GLY A 48 -6.03 -0.88 6.49
N GLY A 49 -5.39 -1.30 5.42
CA GLY A 49 -5.56 -2.65 4.87
C GLY A 49 -6.78 -2.83 3.98
N ILE A 50 -7.38 -1.74 3.50
CA ILE A 50 -8.49 -1.77 2.55
C ILE A 50 -7.97 -2.18 1.17
N LEU A 51 -8.67 -3.08 0.52
CA LEU A 51 -8.45 -3.55 -0.84
C LEU A 51 -9.71 -3.23 -1.66
N PRO A 52 -9.74 -2.10 -2.37
CA PRO A 52 -10.87 -1.74 -3.23
C PRO A 52 -11.11 -2.79 -4.32
N ASP A 53 -12.38 -2.98 -4.70
CA ASP A 53 -12.73 -3.86 -5.81
C ASP A 53 -12.23 -3.28 -7.13
N THR A 54 -11.64 -4.13 -7.96
CA THR A 54 -11.11 -3.77 -9.28
C THR A 54 -11.19 -4.98 -10.21
N ASN A 55 -11.31 -4.73 -11.51
CA ASN A 55 -11.48 -5.80 -12.49
C ASN A 55 -10.45 -5.69 -13.63
N LEU A 56 -9.48 -6.60 -13.67
CA LEU A 56 -8.42 -6.62 -14.68
C LEU A 56 -8.95 -6.68 -16.11
N GLN A 57 -10.04 -7.43 -16.34
CA GLN A 57 -10.55 -7.68 -17.69
C GLN A 57 -11.19 -6.43 -18.32
N HIS A 58 -11.70 -5.54 -17.49
CA HIS A 58 -12.38 -4.30 -17.92
C HIS A 58 -11.56 -3.04 -17.68
N ALA A 59 -10.42 -3.16 -17.01
CA ALA A 59 -9.55 -2.03 -16.71
C ALA A 59 -8.94 -1.44 -17.99
N LEU A 60 -9.18 -0.15 -18.22
CA LEU A 60 -8.62 0.61 -19.35
C LEU A 60 -7.36 1.35 -18.94
N ASP A 61 -7.36 1.91 -17.75
CA ASP A 61 -6.24 2.66 -17.19
C ASP A 61 -5.11 1.71 -16.73
N PRO A 62 -3.83 2.05 -16.96
CA PRO A 62 -2.69 1.23 -16.53
C PRO A 62 -2.67 0.95 -15.02
N LEU A 63 -3.05 1.94 -14.20
CA LEU A 63 -3.10 1.78 -12.75
C LEU A 63 -4.18 0.79 -12.32
N ASP A 64 -5.35 0.84 -12.97
CA ASP A 64 -6.44 -0.10 -12.69
C ASP A 64 -6.13 -1.50 -13.22
N LYS A 65 -5.33 -1.65 -14.27
CA LYS A 65 -4.78 -2.96 -14.66
C LYS A 65 -3.86 -3.55 -13.58
N LEU A 66 -2.98 -2.72 -13.00
CA LEU A 66 -2.12 -3.16 -11.91
C LEU A 66 -2.93 -3.52 -10.66
N ARG A 67 -3.95 -2.73 -10.33
CA ARG A 67 -4.89 -3.01 -9.24
C ARG A 67 -5.69 -4.29 -9.48
N GLY A 68 -6.22 -4.45 -10.69
CA GLY A 68 -7.00 -5.64 -11.08
C GLY A 68 -6.19 -6.93 -11.05
N LEU A 69 -4.94 -6.89 -11.48
CA LEU A 69 -4.02 -8.03 -11.31
C LEU A 69 -3.78 -8.34 -9.83
N SER A 70 -3.58 -7.32 -9.01
CA SER A 70 -3.43 -7.49 -7.56
C SER A 70 -4.68 -8.08 -6.90
N GLN A 71 -5.86 -7.66 -7.31
CA GLN A 71 -7.13 -8.18 -6.80
C GLN A 71 -7.23 -9.70 -7.00
N GLN A 72 -6.78 -10.21 -8.14
CA GLN A 72 -6.74 -11.66 -8.41
C GLN A 72 -5.71 -12.38 -7.56
N LEU A 73 -4.58 -11.74 -7.26
CA LEU A 73 -3.46 -12.35 -6.54
C LEU A 73 -3.63 -12.36 -5.02
N HIS A 74 -4.31 -11.37 -4.44
CA HIS A 74 -4.43 -11.25 -2.97
C HIS A 74 -4.99 -12.49 -2.27
N PRO A 75 -6.11 -13.10 -2.69
CA PRO A 75 -6.62 -14.32 -2.05
C PRO A 75 -5.63 -15.48 -2.18
N ILE A 76 -5.01 -15.66 -3.34
CA ILE A 76 -4.02 -16.70 -3.60
C ILE A 76 -2.81 -16.54 -2.67
N TRP A 77 -2.32 -15.31 -2.55
CA TRP A 77 -1.18 -14.99 -1.68
C TRP A 77 -1.52 -15.14 -0.20
N ALA A 78 -2.73 -14.76 0.22
CA ALA A 78 -3.18 -14.93 1.59
C ALA A 78 -3.18 -16.41 2.00
N ASP A 79 -3.71 -17.28 1.14
CA ASP A 79 -3.72 -18.73 1.38
C ASP A 79 -2.31 -19.33 1.37
N ARG A 80 -1.49 -18.98 0.39
CA ARG A 80 -0.10 -19.46 0.31
C ARG A 80 0.72 -19.05 1.54
N LEU A 81 0.67 -17.77 1.92
CA LEU A 81 1.37 -17.26 3.10
C LEU A 81 0.92 -17.98 4.38
N LYS A 82 -0.39 -18.22 4.51
CA LYS A 82 -0.94 -18.97 5.66
C LYS A 82 -0.46 -20.41 5.69
N ILE A 83 -0.43 -21.10 4.55
CA ILE A 83 0.07 -22.49 4.44
C ILE A 83 1.57 -22.53 4.74
N GLU A 84 2.34 -21.62 4.18
CA GLU A 84 3.80 -21.61 4.31
C GLU A 84 4.26 -21.22 5.72
N THR A 85 3.59 -20.28 6.37
CA THR A 85 4.07 -19.67 7.63
C THR A 85 3.22 -19.98 8.86
N GLY A 86 2.00 -20.47 8.68
CA GLY A 86 1.00 -20.58 9.74
C GLY A 86 0.37 -19.25 10.15
N ILE A 87 0.74 -18.13 9.53
CA ILE A 87 0.26 -16.79 9.88
C ILE A 87 -0.90 -16.40 8.96
N ASP A 88 -2.11 -16.31 9.54
CA ASP A 88 -3.29 -15.79 8.86
C ASP A 88 -3.23 -14.26 8.83
N ASN A 89 -3.19 -13.65 7.65
CA ASN A 89 -3.18 -12.21 7.47
C ASN A 89 -4.57 -11.56 7.57
N HIS A 90 -5.59 -12.34 7.86
CA HIS A 90 -6.98 -11.95 7.97
C HIS A 90 -7.54 -11.34 6.66
N PHE A 91 -7.12 -11.86 5.51
CA PHE A 91 -7.78 -11.50 4.25
C PHE A 91 -9.25 -11.94 4.30
N GLU A 92 -10.15 -11.03 3.93
CA GLU A 92 -11.58 -11.33 3.78
C GLU A 92 -12.25 -10.34 2.84
N ILE A 93 -13.20 -10.83 2.06
CA ILE A 93 -14.12 -10.01 1.28
C ILE A 93 -15.28 -9.65 2.22
N CYS A 94 -15.22 -8.44 2.78
CA CYS A 94 -16.22 -7.98 3.77
C CYS A 94 -17.22 -6.98 3.18
N GLY A 95 -16.94 -6.48 1.99
CA GLY A 95 -17.64 -5.35 1.39
C GLY A 95 -17.30 -4.00 2.03
N GLY A 96 -17.63 -2.93 1.32
CA GLY A 96 -17.47 -1.57 1.76
C GLY A 96 -18.75 -0.76 1.63
N VAL A 97 -19.07 0.02 2.65
CA VAL A 97 -20.19 0.96 2.64
C VAL A 97 -19.62 2.37 2.44
N HIS A 98 -20.06 3.05 1.40
CA HIS A 98 -19.65 4.40 1.06
C HIS A 98 -20.80 5.35 1.32
N VAL A 99 -20.61 6.33 2.20
CA VAL A 99 -21.66 7.26 2.62
C VAL A 99 -21.24 8.71 2.39
N ALA A 100 -22.25 9.60 2.26
CA ALA A 100 -22.01 11.03 2.16
C ALA A 100 -23.12 11.81 2.89
N ARG A 101 -22.73 12.79 3.72
CA ARG A 101 -23.63 13.64 4.51
C ARG A 101 -23.91 14.98 3.82
N ARG A 102 -23.03 15.45 2.96
CA ARG A 102 -23.15 16.76 2.28
C ARG A 102 -23.54 16.59 0.83
N ARG A 103 -24.28 17.58 0.29
CA ARG A 103 -24.76 17.52 -1.11
C ARG A 103 -23.64 17.38 -2.13
N GLY A 104 -22.56 18.15 -1.98
CA GLY A 104 -21.39 18.08 -2.87
C GLY A 104 -20.70 16.71 -2.80
N GLU A 105 -20.51 16.16 -1.61
CA GLU A 105 -19.95 14.84 -1.39
C GLU A 105 -20.83 13.73 -1.98
N ALA A 106 -22.16 13.83 -1.81
CA ALA A 106 -23.12 12.87 -2.36
C ALA A 106 -23.09 12.88 -3.90
N ALA A 107 -23.01 14.07 -4.51
CA ALA A 107 -22.90 14.20 -5.96
C ALA A 107 -21.56 13.65 -6.48
N ALA A 108 -20.45 13.96 -5.82
CA ALA A 108 -19.13 13.43 -6.16
C ALA A 108 -19.06 11.91 -6.04
N LEU A 109 -19.60 11.36 -4.94
CA LEU A 109 -19.70 9.91 -4.72
C LEU A 109 -20.54 9.23 -5.79
N ALA A 110 -21.72 9.78 -6.12
CA ALA A 110 -22.57 9.23 -7.17
C ALA A 110 -21.86 9.26 -8.55
N GLY A 111 -21.15 10.34 -8.87
CA GLY A 111 -20.38 10.46 -10.12
C GLY A 111 -19.24 9.44 -10.19
N LEU A 112 -18.48 9.29 -9.10
CA LEU A 112 -17.39 8.33 -9.01
C LEU A 112 -17.90 6.88 -9.19
N LEU A 113 -18.98 6.53 -8.52
CA LEU A 113 -19.49 5.16 -8.54
C LEU A 113 -20.31 4.82 -9.80
N ALA A 114 -20.73 5.84 -10.58
CA ALA A 114 -21.50 5.61 -11.80
C ALA A 114 -20.70 4.91 -12.91
N THR A 115 -19.36 4.99 -12.90
CA THR A 115 -18.48 4.36 -13.90
C THR A 115 -18.21 2.89 -13.59
N LEU A 116 -18.23 2.50 -12.31
CA LEU A 116 -17.82 1.18 -11.84
C LEU A 116 -18.56 -0.01 -12.50
N PRO A 117 -19.89 0.06 -12.77
CA PRO A 117 -20.58 -1.03 -13.47
C PRO A 117 -20.05 -1.30 -14.89
N ALA A 118 -19.60 -0.26 -15.61
CA ALA A 118 -18.98 -0.42 -16.92
C ALA A 118 -17.61 -1.10 -16.82
N GLU A 119 -16.95 -0.97 -15.67
CA GLU A 119 -15.70 -1.65 -15.33
C GLU A 119 -15.92 -3.05 -14.74
N GLY A 120 -17.18 -3.54 -14.72
CA GLY A 120 -17.53 -4.85 -14.16
C GLY A 120 -17.44 -4.93 -12.64
N ILE A 121 -17.49 -3.79 -11.96
CA ILE A 121 -17.45 -3.68 -10.49
C ILE A 121 -18.89 -3.54 -9.98
N ALA A 122 -19.26 -4.39 -9.03
CA ALA A 122 -20.59 -4.38 -8.43
C ALA A 122 -20.77 -3.19 -7.49
N VAL A 123 -21.83 -2.42 -7.72
CA VAL A 123 -22.22 -1.27 -6.89
C VAL A 123 -23.72 -1.31 -6.65
N GLU A 124 -24.13 -1.21 -5.40
CA GLU A 124 -25.53 -1.16 -5.00
C GLU A 124 -25.83 0.17 -4.30
N LYS A 125 -26.79 0.92 -4.82
CA LYS A 125 -27.29 2.11 -4.10
C LYS A 125 -28.23 1.65 -3.00
N LEU A 126 -27.96 2.08 -1.77
CA LEU A 126 -28.75 1.70 -0.60
C LEU A 126 -29.82 2.75 -0.27
N ASN A 127 -31.02 2.27 0.07
CA ASN A 127 -32.01 3.08 0.78
C ASN A 127 -31.79 2.97 2.30
N SER A 128 -32.55 3.74 3.10
CA SER A 128 -32.41 3.80 4.56
C SER A 128 -32.63 2.45 5.24
N GLN A 129 -33.58 1.65 4.73
CA GLN A 129 -33.83 0.31 5.28
C GLN A 129 -32.67 -0.64 5.00
N GLN A 130 -32.20 -0.70 3.75
CA GLN A 130 -31.08 -1.53 3.34
C GLN A 130 -29.79 -1.17 4.09
N LEU A 131 -29.53 0.13 4.28
CA LEU A 131 -28.36 0.57 5.06
C LEU A 131 -28.45 0.11 6.52
N ARG A 132 -29.63 0.21 7.15
CA ARG A 132 -29.86 -0.23 8.54
C ARG A 132 -29.73 -1.74 8.68
N GLU A 133 -30.18 -2.51 7.68
CA GLU A 133 -30.04 -3.96 7.69
C GLU A 133 -28.56 -4.38 7.50
N LEU A 134 -27.83 -3.66 6.65
CA LEU A 134 -26.44 -3.96 6.33
C LEU A 134 -25.49 -3.58 7.48
N GLU A 135 -25.65 -2.39 8.05
CA GLU A 135 -24.87 -1.83 9.16
C GLU A 135 -25.77 -1.17 10.20
N PRO A 136 -26.31 -1.94 11.16
CA PRO A 136 -27.29 -1.45 12.15
C PRO A 136 -26.81 -0.30 13.02
N THR A 137 -25.51 -0.13 13.13
CA THR A 137 -24.89 0.94 13.94
C THR A 137 -24.94 2.32 13.25
N LEU A 138 -25.10 2.34 11.92
CA LEU A 138 -25.24 3.59 11.17
C LEU A 138 -26.68 4.12 11.29
N ASP A 139 -26.79 5.42 11.51
CA ASP A 139 -28.08 6.12 11.43
C ASP A 139 -28.30 6.59 9.98
N PRO A 140 -29.20 5.96 9.22
CA PRO A 140 -29.42 6.30 7.81
C PRO A 140 -29.88 7.73 7.58
N ASP A 141 -30.53 8.36 8.54
CA ASP A 141 -31.10 9.71 8.42
C ASP A 141 -29.99 10.79 8.38
N GLN A 142 -28.76 10.43 8.71
CA GLN A 142 -27.60 11.30 8.59
C GLN A 142 -27.03 11.39 7.18
N PHE A 143 -27.41 10.49 6.25
CA PHE A 143 -26.78 10.38 4.95
C PHE A 143 -27.70 10.78 3.79
N LEU A 144 -27.15 11.57 2.87
CA LEU A 144 -27.80 11.93 1.61
C LEU A 144 -27.56 10.89 0.51
N ALA A 145 -26.52 10.10 0.64
CA ALA A 145 -26.21 8.97 -0.25
C ALA A 145 -25.52 7.85 0.52
N ALA A 146 -25.87 6.61 0.18
CA ALA A 146 -25.22 5.42 0.65
C ALA A 146 -25.11 4.40 -0.49
N TYR A 147 -23.94 3.75 -0.62
CA TYR A 147 -23.68 2.72 -1.60
C TYR A 147 -22.92 1.56 -0.96
N TYR A 148 -23.11 0.39 -1.49
CA TYR A 148 -22.42 -0.83 -1.08
C TYR A 148 -21.64 -1.42 -2.24
N LEU A 149 -20.37 -1.71 -1.99
CA LEU A 149 -19.46 -2.41 -2.89
C LEU A 149 -19.16 -3.79 -2.29
N PRO A 150 -19.82 -4.85 -2.75
CA PRO A 150 -19.80 -6.16 -2.08
C PRO A 150 -18.44 -6.85 -2.10
N ASN A 151 -17.61 -6.56 -3.10
CA ASN A 151 -16.33 -7.25 -3.29
C ASN A 151 -15.13 -6.51 -2.70
N GLU A 152 -15.33 -5.36 -2.03
CA GLU A 152 -14.23 -4.75 -1.29
C GLU A 152 -13.73 -5.71 -0.22
N ALA A 153 -12.41 -5.79 -0.08
CA ALA A 153 -11.78 -6.70 0.84
C ALA A 153 -10.89 -5.98 1.86
N LEU A 154 -10.52 -6.69 2.89
CA LEU A 154 -9.61 -6.26 3.93
C LEU A 154 -8.50 -7.28 4.12
N LEU A 155 -7.35 -6.79 4.59
CA LEU A 155 -6.37 -7.60 5.28
C LEU A 155 -5.78 -6.83 6.47
N ARG A 156 -5.13 -7.53 7.39
CA ARG A 156 -4.49 -6.93 8.55
C ARG A 156 -3.01 -6.69 8.27
N ASN A 157 -2.64 -5.45 7.99
CA ASN A 157 -1.28 -5.05 7.58
C ASN A 157 -0.16 -5.66 8.45
N PRO A 158 -0.17 -5.53 9.81
CA PRO A 158 0.90 -6.09 10.63
C PRO A 158 1.05 -7.61 10.47
N ARG A 159 -0.05 -8.34 10.32
CA ARG A 159 -0.03 -9.79 10.13
C ARG A 159 0.43 -10.19 8.75
N HIS A 160 0.03 -9.43 7.73
CA HIS A 160 0.50 -9.65 6.36
C HIS A 160 2.01 -9.45 6.24
N LEU A 161 2.54 -8.39 6.85
CA LEU A 161 3.98 -8.14 6.89
C LEU A 161 4.74 -9.22 7.67
N GLN A 162 4.21 -9.67 8.81
CA GLN A 162 4.77 -10.79 9.56
C GLN A 162 4.81 -12.07 8.73
N ALA A 163 3.74 -12.37 7.98
CA ALA A 163 3.68 -13.53 7.10
C ALA A 163 4.70 -13.42 5.96
N LEU A 164 4.84 -12.24 5.33
CA LEU A 164 5.84 -12.01 4.29
C LEU A 164 7.28 -12.17 4.81
N VAL A 165 7.60 -11.60 5.98
CA VAL A 165 8.93 -11.76 6.60
C VAL A 165 9.21 -13.25 6.84
N ALA A 166 8.28 -13.96 7.49
CA ALA A 166 8.46 -15.38 7.79
C ALA A 166 8.59 -16.25 6.52
N ALA A 167 7.83 -15.94 5.47
CA ALA A 167 7.91 -16.63 4.19
C ALA A 167 9.26 -16.36 3.49
N CYS A 168 9.72 -15.12 3.50
CA CYS A 168 11.04 -14.73 2.99
C CYS A 168 12.16 -15.50 3.71
N GLU A 169 12.16 -15.50 5.06
CA GLU A 169 13.16 -16.20 5.87
C GLU A 169 13.15 -17.72 5.59
N LYS A 170 11.96 -18.31 5.48
CA LYS A 170 11.79 -19.73 5.16
C LYS A 170 12.36 -20.10 3.79
N ASN A 171 12.27 -19.17 2.81
CA ASN A 171 12.82 -19.34 1.47
C ASN A 171 14.31 -18.96 1.38
N GLY A 172 14.97 -18.65 2.51
CA GLY A 172 16.39 -18.33 2.55
C GLY A 172 16.73 -16.88 2.12
N VAL A 173 15.74 -15.98 2.06
CA VAL A 173 15.99 -14.55 1.87
C VAL A 173 16.71 -14.00 3.10
N LEU A 174 17.84 -13.34 2.88
CA LEU A 174 18.53 -12.63 3.96
C LEU A 174 17.86 -11.29 4.19
N ILE A 175 17.37 -11.02 5.40
CA ILE A 175 16.77 -9.74 5.78
C ILE A 175 17.66 -9.08 6.83
N THR A 176 18.16 -7.88 6.53
CA THR A 176 19.05 -7.14 7.42
C THR A 176 18.41 -5.81 7.84
N PRO A 177 17.85 -5.75 9.06
CA PRO A 177 17.35 -4.50 9.63
C PRO A 177 18.50 -3.57 10.06
N HIS A 178 18.18 -2.30 10.33
CA HIS A 178 19.13 -1.27 10.78
C HIS A 178 20.34 -1.12 9.84
N CYS A 179 20.10 -1.27 8.55
CA CYS A 179 21.07 -1.19 7.47
C CYS A 179 20.67 -0.08 6.48
N ALA A 180 20.90 1.17 6.89
CA ALA A 180 20.59 2.32 6.06
C ALA A 180 21.59 2.45 4.91
N VAL A 181 21.07 2.65 3.69
CA VAL A 181 21.86 3.02 2.51
C VAL A 181 21.78 4.53 2.35
N THR A 182 22.95 5.16 2.27
CA THR A 182 23.06 6.61 2.08
C THR A 182 23.75 6.98 0.78
N ASP A 183 24.27 6.00 0.03
CA ASP A 183 24.97 6.20 -1.23
C ASP A 183 24.82 4.96 -2.13
N ILE A 184 24.71 5.18 -3.43
CA ILE A 184 24.65 4.13 -4.45
C ILE A 184 25.67 4.49 -5.55
N PRO A 185 26.94 4.13 -5.38
CA PRO A 185 27.99 4.50 -6.32
C PRO A 185 27.83 3.77 -7.65
N ILE A 186 27.82 4.55 -8.73
CA ILE A 186 27.76 4.05 -10.11
C ILE A 186 29.13 4.23 -10.75
N ASP A 187 29.66 3.16 -11.32
CA ASP A 187 30.88 3.18 -12.09
C ASP A 187 30.62 2.66 -13.52
N LEU A 188 30.88 3.48 -14.51
CA LEU A 188 30.64 3.19 -15.94
C LEU A 188 29.22 2.65 -16.24
N GLY A 189 28.19 3.20 -15.55
CA GLY A 189 26.81 2.79 -15.75
C GLY A 189 26.41 1.48 -15.04
N HIS A 190 27.24 1.00 -14.09
CA HIS A 190 26.96 -0.22 -13.32
C HIS A 190 27.19 -0.01 -11.83
N ILE A 191 26.42 -0.70 -10.98
CA ILE A 191 26.59 -0.70 -9.52
C ILE A 191 27.26 -2.00 -9.11
N HIS A 192 28.55 -1.92 -8.75
CA HIS A 192 29.33 -3.09 -8.31
C HIS A 192 29.10 -3.46 -6.85
N SER A 193 28.79 -2.49 -6.01
CA SER A 193 28.48 -2.69 -4.59
C SER A 193 27.77 -1.47 -4.00
N VAL A 194 26.98 -1.70 -2.96
CA VAL A 194 26.28 -0.66 -2.20
C VAL A 194 26.93 -0.57 -0.82
N PRO A 195 27.48 0.58 -0.44
CA PRO A 195 28.02 0.81 0.90
C PRO A 195 26.91 0.75 1.96
N SER A 196 27.22 0.10 3.08
CA SER A 196 26.30 0.00 4.21
C SER A 196 27.06 -0.02 5.54
N PRO A 197 26.39 0.18 6.68
CA PRO A 197 26.99 0.02 8.01
C PRO A 197 27.60 -1.36 8.24
N GLN A 198 27.21 -2.37 7.47
CA GLN A 198 27.69 -3.75 7.57
C GLN A 198 28.80 -4.07 6.53
N GLY A 199 29.27 -3.06 5.81
CA GLY A 199 30.28 -3.20 4.75
C GLY A 199 29.67 -3.08 3.35
N LEU A 200 30.42 -3.52 2.35
CA LEU A 200 30.02 -3.47 0.95
C LEU A 200 29.09 -4.63 0.60
N LEU A 201 27.86 -4.31 0.22
CA LEU A 201 26.86 -5.29 -0.24
C LEU A 201 26.96 -5.47 -1.75
N ARG A 202 26.94 -6.72 -2.23
CA ARG A 202 27.07 -7.04 -3.64
C ARG A 202 25.92 -7.89 -4.14
N ALA A 203 25.35 -7.47 -5.27
CA ALA A 203 24.32 -8.21 -5.99
C ALA A 203 24.45 -8.00 -7.49
N LYS A 204 23.85 -8.90 -8.28
CA LYS A 204 23.78 -8.72 -9.73
C LYS A 204 22.82 -7.61 -10.13
N GLN A 205 21.74 -7.47 -9.38
CA GLN A 205 20.69 -6.46 -9.59
C GLN A 205 20.33 -5.79 -8.27
N ILE A 206 19.96 -4.51 -8.31
CA ILE A 206 19.54 -3.72 -7.16
C ILE A 206 18.14 -3.17 -7.42
N CYS A 207 17.24 -3.26 -6.44
CA CYS A 207 15.90 -2.68 -6.54
C CYS A 207 15.62 -1.72 -5.37
N ILE A 208 15.30 -0.46 -5.67
CA ILE A 208 14.91 0.54 -4.67
C ILE A 208 13.41 0.39 -4.39
N THR A 209 13.06 0.04 -3.14
CA THR A 209 11.68 -0.09 -2.64
C THR A 209 11.49 0.67 -1.31
N ALA A 210 12.26 1.76 -1.14
CA ALA A 210 12.39 2.49 0.12
C ALA A 210 11.21 3.45 0.41
N GLY A 211 10.04 3.26 -0.22
CA GLY A 211 8.84 4.08 0.02
C GLY A 211 9.10 5.56 -0.20
N ALA A 212 8.75 6.41 0.77
CA ALA A 212 8.96 7.85 0.69
C ALA A 212 10.47 8.24 0.64
N TRP A 213 11.35 7.41 1.19
CA TRP A 213 12.80 7.64 1.16
C TRP A 213 13.44 7.31 -0.19
N SER A 214 12.71 6.69 -1.12
CA SER A 214 13.19 6.45 -2.49
C SER A 214 13.56 7.76 -3.20
N ALA A 215 12.84 8.85 -2.91
CA ALA A 215 13.16 10.17 -3.45
C ALA A 215 14.61 10.60 -3.16
N MET A 216 15.05 10.39 -1.91
CA MET A 216 16.38 10.78 -1.47
C MET A 216 17.49 9.96 -2.17
N LEU A 217 17.25 8.67 -2.38
CA LEU A 217 18.19 7.78 -3.09
C LEU A 217 18.26 8.13 -4.58
N LEU A 218 17.12 8.44 -5.21
CA LEU A 218 17.09 8.87 -6.62
C LEU A 218 17.74 10.23 -6.84
N GLN A 219 17.57 11.17 -5.91
CA GLN A 219 18.18 12.48 -5.97
C GLN A 219 19.72 12.40 -5.94
N GLN A 220 20.28 11.46 -5.20
CA GLN A 220 21.73 11.22 -5.20
C GLN A 220 22.26 10.71 -6.55
N LEU A 221 21.40 10.15 -7.38
CA LEU A 221 21.69 9.67 -8.73
C LEU A 221 21.38 10.72 -9.80
N ASP A 222 21.12 11.98 -9.41
CA ASP A 222 20.67 13.06 -10.28
C ASP A 222 19.40 12.72 -11.09
N ILE A 223 18.53 11.88 -10.51
CA ILE A 223 17.25 11.49 -11.13
C ILE A 223 16.13 12.33 -10.55
N GLU A 224 15.52 13.15 -11.40
CA GLU A 224 14.29 13.84 -11.05
C GLU A 224 13.17 12.83 -10.78
N ASN A 225 12.49 13.02 -9.67
CA ASN A 225 11.35 12.20 -9.27
C ASN A 225 10.33 13.07 -8.55
N GLY A 226 9.07 12.66 -8.60
CA GLY A 226 7.98 13.37 -7.92
C GLY A 226 7.50 12.66 -6.66
N ILE A 227 8.35 11.87 -5.98
CA ILE A 227 7.95 11.16 -4.76
C ILE A 227 8.03 12.12 -3.58
N VAL A 228 6.89 12.35 -2.92
CA VAL A 228 6.78 13.17 -1.70
C VAL A 228 6.15 12.37 -0.56
N PRO A 229 6.61 12.57 0.68
CA PRO A 229 6.01 11.94 1.85
C PRO A 229 4.69 12.65 2.22
N ILE A 230 3.59 11.92 2.24
CA ILE A 230 2.28 12.40 2.70
C ILE A 230 1.91 11.68 3.99
N ARG A 231 1.85 12.44 5.10
CA ARG A 231 1.50 11.90 6.40
C ARG A 231 0.01 11.56 6.48
N GLY A 232 -0.30 10.38 7.01
CA GLY A 232 -1.63 10.00 7.45
C GLY A 232 -1.62 9.55 8.89
N GLN A 233 -2.59 10.02 9.68
CA GLN A 233 -2.73 9.69 11.10
C GLN A 233 -3.91 8.73 11.30
N MET A 234 -3.80 7.87 12.30
CA MET A 234 -4.74 6.78 12.58
C MET A 234 -5.05 6.68 14.07
N LEU A 235 -6.28 6.25 14.37
CA LEU A 235 -6.71 5.87 15.72
C LEU A 235 -7.09 4.40 15.76
N LEU A 236 -6.89 3.79 16.94
CA LEU A 236 -7.34 2.45 17.26
C LEU A 236 -8.21 2.46 18.50
N TYR A 237 -9.42 1.92 18.37
CA TYR A 237 -10.33 1.65 19.47
C TYR A 237 -10.41 0.15 19.75
N GLN A 238 -10.83 -0.20 20.96
CA GLN A 238 -11.33 -1.53 21.32
C GLN A 238 -12.81 -1.40 21.60
N ALA A 239 -13.64 -2.00 20.78
CA ALA A 239 -15.09 -2.03 20.92
C ALA A 239 -15.60 -3.47 21.05
N ALA A 240 -16.91 -3.65 21.21
CA ALA A 240 -17.51 -4.96 21.14
C ALA A 240 -17.35 -5.54 19.72
N MET A 241 -17.17 -6.85 19.62
CA MET A 241 -17.18 -7.52 18.31
C MET A 241 -18.53 -7.33 17.63
N GLY A 242 -18.51 -7.04 16.33
CA GLY A 242 -19.74 -6.78 15.56
C GLY A 242 -20.32 -5.38 15.74
N THR A 243 -19.59 -4.44 16.39
CA THR A 243 -20.00 -3.03 16.43
C THR A 243 -20.16 -2.46 15.03
N ILE A 244 -19.26 -2.78 14.10
CA ILE A 244 -19.40 -2.64 12.66
C ILE A 244 -18.88 -3.91 11.98
N ASN A 245 -19.39 -4.22 10.79
CA ASN A 245 -19.06 -5.46 10.10
C ASN A 245 -18.30 -5.22 8.79
N ARG A 246 -18.36 -4.01 8.24
CA ARG A 246 -17.76 -3.63 6.95
C ARG A 246 -16.92 -2.39 7.08
N VAL A 247 -16.09 -2.15 6.07
CA VAL A 247 -15.43 -0.85 5.93
C VAL A 247 -16.49 0.20 5.67
N ILE A 248 -16.44 1.32 6.41
CA ILE A 248 -17.30 2.46 6.16
C ILE A 248 -16.43 3.60 5.70
N ASN A 249 -16.70 4.08 4.48
CA ASN A 249 -15.97 5.16 3.82
C ASN A 249 -16.83 6.42 3.76
N GLU A 250 -16.28 7.57 4.15
CA GLU A 250 -16.86 8.89 3.96
C GLU A 250 -15.79 9.88 3.49
N GLY A 251 -15.83 10.22 2.22
CA GLY A 251 -14.78 11.02 1.58
C GLY A 251 -13.40 10.36 1.66
N SER A 252 -12.42 11.06 2.22
CA SER A 252 -11.07 10.52 2.42
C SER A 252 -10.89 9.74 3.73
N ARG A 253 -11.91 9.73 4.59
CA ARG A 253 -11.90 9.06 5.91
C ARG A 253 -12.60 7.72 5.87
N TYR A 254 -12.22 6.85 6.79
CA TYR A 254 -12.78 5.51 6.90
C TYR A 254 -12.77 4.97 8.32
N VAL A 255 -13.68 4.04 8.59
CA VAL A 255 -13.71 3.22 9.81
C VAL A 255 -13.65 1.76 9.41
N ILE A 256 -12.74 1.00 10.01
CA ILE A 256 -12.40 -0.36 9.60
C ILE A 256 -12.57 -1.32 10.78
N PRO A 257 -13.43 -2.34 10.69
CA PRO A 257 -13.53 -3.38 11.70
C PRO A 257 -12.35 -4.35 11.65
N ARG A 258 -12.09 -4.97 12.79
CA ARG A 258 -11.19 -6.12 12.90
C ARG A 258 -11.90 -7.24 13.65
N ARG A 259 -11.57 -8.49 13.28
CA ARG A 259 -12.19 -9.71 13.86
C ARG A 259 -12.07 -9.82 15.39
N ASP A 260 -11.12 -9.11 15.99
CA ASP A 260 -10.85 -9.10 17.43
C ASP A 260 -11.52 -7.92 18.18
N GLY A 261 -12.45 -7.22 17.53
CA GLY A 261 -13.17 -6.07 18.09
C GLY A 261 -12.38 -4.76 18.05
N HIS A 262 -11.16 -4.75 17.50
CA HIS A 262 -10.50 -3.48 17.22
C HIS A 262 -11.21 -2.76 16.08
N ILE A 263 -11.27 -1.44 16.17
CA ILE A 263 -11.77 -0.55 15.12
C ILE A 263 -10.69 0.49 14.83
N LEU A 264 -10.25 0.52 13.56
CA LEU A 264 -9.34 1.56 13.07
C LEU A 264 -10.14 2.72 12.50
N VAL A 265 -9.67 3.94 12.78
CA VAL A 265 -10.22 5.17 12.20
C VAL A 265 -9.08 5.92 11.51
N GLY A 266 -9.30 6.34 10.32
CA GLY A 266 -8.36 7.10 9.50
C GLY A 266 -9.07 7.84 8.39
N SER A 267 -8.38 8.66 7.64
CA SER A 267 -7.09 9.23 7.93
C SER A 267 -7.07 10.68 7.47
N CYS A 268 -5.92 11.31 7.56
CA CYS A 268 -5.65 12.60 6.96
C CYS A 268 -4.64 12.49 5.82
N GLU A 269 -4.41 13.60 5.13
CA GLU A 269 -3.35 13.80 4.17
C GLU A 269 -2.68 15.13 4.49
N GLU A 270 -1.41 15.07 4.91
CA GLU A 270 -0.67 16.25 5.34
C GLU A 270 0.72 16.22 4.69
N GLU A 271 1.06 17.29 4.01
CA GLU A 271 2.39 17.50 3.44
C GLU A 271 3.28 18.17 4.49
N VAL A 272 3.99 17.36 5.26
CA VAL A 272 4.80 17.81 6.40
C VAL A 272 6.26 17.29 6.31
N GLY A 273 6.70 16.95 5.12
CA GLY A 273 7.99 16.31 4.91
C GLY A 273 8.07 14.96 5.64
N PHE A 274 9.20 14.69 6.25
CA PHE A 274 9.45 13.42 6.96
C PHE A 274 9.02 13.42 8.44
N ASP A 275 8.21 14.38 8.89
CA ASP A 275 7.67 14.38 10.24
C ASP A 275 6.63 13.25 10.42
N LYS A 276 6.94 12.31 11.32
CA LYS A 276 6.09 11.15 11.68
C LYS A 276 5.31 11.37 12.98
N GLY A 277 5.30 12.57 13.53
CA GLY A 277 4.51 12.88 14.72
C GLY A 277 3.01 12.79 14.48
N THR A 278 2.24 12.44 15.50
CA THR A 278 0.79 12.69 15.53
C THR A 278 0.51 14.04 16.17
N THR A 279 -0.57 14.70 15.73
CA THR A 279 -0.98 15.99 16.28
C THR A 279 -2.30 15.87 17.05
N GLN A 280 -2.38 16.50 18.22
CA GLN A 280 -3.57 16.45 19.06
C GLN A 280 -4.82 16.90 18.28
N GLN A 281 -4.72 17.97 17.52
CA GLN A 281 -5.82 18.50 16.72
C GLN A 281 -6.36 17.47 15.71
N MET A 282 -5.48 16.73 15.01
CA MET A 282 -5.93 15.72 14.03
C MET A 282 -6.53 14.52 14.73
N LEU A 283 -5.95 14.08 15.85
CA LEU A 283 -6.50 12.96 16.63
C LEU A 283 -7.91 13.29 17.14
N GLU A 284 -8.16 14.51 17.62
CA GLU A 284 -9.48 14.99 18.01
C GLU A 284 -10.47 14.99 16.83
N GLN A 285 -10.06 15.51 15.66
CA GLN A 285 -10.89 15.49 14.46
C GLN A 285 -11.26 14.07 14.00
N LEU A 286 -10.33 13.11 14.11
CA LEU A 286 -10.60 11.72 13.80
C LEU A 286 -11.51 11.05 14.84
N ALA A 287 -11.36 11.40 16.11
CA ALA A 287 -12.23 10.91 17.17
C ALA A 287 -13.66 11.45 17.03
N ASP A 288 -13.81 12.73 16.74
CA ASP A 288 -15.11 13.37 16.47
C ASP A 288 -15.80 12.73 15.25
N PHE A 289 -15.05 12.53 14.16
CA PHE A 289 -15.54 11.83 12.98
C PHE A 289 -16.04 10.43 13.32
N ALA A 290 -15.22 9.66 14.05
CA ALA A 290 -15.56 8.30 14.47
C ALA A 290 -16.83 8.26 15.33
N GLY A 291 -16.93 9.13 16.33
CA GLY A 291 -18.07 9.18 17.24
C GLY A 291 -19.37 9.66 16.58
N GLN A 292 -19.28 10.55 15.58
CA GLN A 292 -20.44 10.97 14.78
C GLN A 292 -20.91 9.86 13.85
N LEU A 293 -20.00 9.09 13.28
CA LEU A 293 -20.32 8.02 12.33
C LEU A 293 -20.77 6.75 13.05
N ILE A 294 -20.10 6.41 14.15
CA ILE A 294 -20.30 5.19 14.94
C ILE A 294 -20.52 5.59 16.42
N PRO A 295 -21.74 5.96 16.83
CA PRO A 295 -22.01 6.45 18.18
C PRO A 295 -21.49 5.58 19.32
N PRO A 296 -21.44 4.23 19.23
CA PRO A 296 -20.83 3.38 20.25
C PRO A 296 -19.34 3.65 20.52
N LEU A 297 -18.63 4.38 19.66
CA LEU A 297 -17.24 4.77 19.92
C LEU A 297 -17.11 6.00 20.84
N ASN A 298 -18.21 6.75 21.05
CA ASN A 298 -18.22 7.87 21.95
C ASN A 298 -17.92 7.41 23.40
N GLY A 299 -16.96 8.09 24.03
CA GLY A 299 -16.54 7.76 25.38
C GLY A 299 -15.60 6.55 25.52
N LEU A 300 -15.34 5.83 24.43
CA LEU A 300 -14.30 4.80 24.47
C LEU A 300 -12.91 5.44 24.46
N LYS A 301 -12.01 4.87 25.26
CA LYS A 301 -10.61 5.30 25.27
C LYS A 301 -9.92 4.91 23.96
N ILE A 302 -9.21 5.86 23.35
CA ILE A 302 -8.30 5.58 22.26
C ILE A 302 -7.19 4.66 22.78
N LYS A 303 -7.08 3.47 22.22
CA LYS A 303 -6.09 2.47 22.62
C LYS A 303 -4.70 2.81 22.12
N GLN A 304 -4.60 3.32 20.90
CA GLN A 304 -3.36 3.69 20.26
C GLN A 304 -3.61 4.69 19.13
N SER A 305 -2.62 5.55 18.86
CA SER A 305 -2.55 6.40 17.68
C SER A 305 -1.17 6.29 17.05
N TRP A 306 -1.10 6.48 15.74
CA TRP A 306 0.15 6.48 14.99
C TRP A 306 -0.01 7.25 13.69
N SER A 307 1.10 7.45 13.01
CA SER A 307 1.14 7.99 11.65
C SER A 307 2.01 7.15 10.73
N GLY A 308 1.90 7.40 9.42
CA GLY A 308 2.78 6.85 8.40
C GLY A 308 2.94 7.81 7.25
N LEU A 309 4.08 7.73 6.57
CA LEU A 309 4.42 8.57 5.42
C LEU A 309 4.16 7.79 4.13
N ARG A 310 3.07 8.13 3.44
CA ARG A 310 2.75 7.53 2.14
C ARG A 310 3.68 8.10 1.08
N PRO A 311 4.28 7.28 0.21
CA PRO A 311 5.08 7.75 -0.92
C PRO A 311 4.16 8.18 -2.06
N ALA A 312 3.75 9.45 -2.09
CA ALA A 312 2.97 9.98 -3.20
C ALA A 312 3.88 10.27 -4.39
N SER A 313 3.43 9.94 -5.59
CA SER A 313 4.03 10.39 -6.86
C SER A 313 3.24 11.57 -7.41
N PHE A 314 3.83 12.36 -8.30
CA PHE A 314 3.22 13.58 -8.83
C PHE A 314 1.92 13.33 -9.61
N ASP A 315 1.74 12.14 -10.19
CA ASP A 315 0.59 11.75 -11.01
C ASP A 315 -0.27 10.63 -10.40
N GLY A 316 0.08 10.19 -9.18
CA GLY A 316 -0.62 9.11 -8.48
C GLY A 316 -0.25 7.70 -8.94
N MET A 317 0.60 7.55 -9.96
CA MET A 317 1.08 6.25 -10.45
C MET A 317 2.43 5.88 -9.81
N PRO A 318 2.67 4.61 -9.45
CA PRO A 318 3.98 4.19 -8.96
C PRO A 318 5.05 4.28 -10.05
N TYR A 319 6.31 4.30 -9.64
CA TYR A 319 7.45 4.07 -10.52
C TYR A 319 7.83 2.60 -10.46
N LEU A 320 7.79 1.91 -11.60
CA LEU A 320 8.13 0.50 -11.73
C LEU A 320 9.05 0.29 -12.94
N GLY A 321 10.16 -0.42 -12.74
CA GLY A 321 11.02 -0.82 -13.83
C GLY A 321 12.47 -0.40 -13.68
N PRO A 322 13.25 -0.46 -14.77
CA PRO A 322 14.66 -0.12 -14.76
C PRO A 322 14.89 1.38 -14.56
N VAL A 323 16.01 1.72 -13.95
CA VAL A 323 16.50 3.09 -13.74
C VAL A 323 17.70 3.29 -14.65
N THR A 324 17.63 4.28 -15.54
CA THR A 324 18.61 4.47 -16.63
C THR A 324 20.02 4.86 -16.16
N ALA A 325 20.18 5.27 -14.90
CA ALA A 325 21.48 5.61 -14.34
C ALA A 325 22.46 4.42 -14.27
N ALA A 326 21.92 3.19 -14.13
CA ALA A 326 22.73 1.97 -14.14
C ALA A 326 21.95 0.80 -14.76
N ASP A 327 22.65 -0.06 -15.47
CA ASP A 327 22.08 -1.21 -16.20
C ASP A 327 21.50 -2.29 -15.29
N ASN A 328 21.89 -2.31 -14.02
CA ASN A 328 21.47 -3.27 -13.01
C ASN A 328 20.59 -2.64 -11.89
N LEU A 329 20.08 -1.42 -12.09
CA LEU A 329 19.26 -0.72 -11.11
C LEU A 329 17.78 -0.71 -11.51
N PHE A 330 16.92 -1.04 -10.54
CA PHE A 330 15.47 -1.04 -10.67
C PHE A 330 14.82 -0.21 -9.55
N ILE A 331 13.57 0.19 -9.78
CA ILE A 331 12.73 0.87 -8.79
C ILE A 331 11.33 0.27 -8.73
N ALA A 332 10.77 0.20 -7.51
CA ALA A 332 9.35 -0.03 -7.27
C ALA A 332 8.91 0.83 -6.06
N ALA A 333 8.45 2.06 -6.33
CA ALA A 333 8.12 3.05 -5.30
C ALA A 333 7.02 4.01 -5.78
N GLY A 334 6.54 4.90 -4.90
CA GLY A 334 5.56 5.92 -5.29
C GLY A 334 4.10 5.44 -5.31
N HIS A 335 3.76 4.34 -4.64
CA HIS A 335 2.43 3.72 -4.66
C HIS A 335 1.35 4.48 -3.86
N PHE A 336 1.70 5.56 -3.18
CA PHE A 336 0.82 6.41 -2.38
C PHE A 336 -0.08 5.59 -1.43
N ARG A 337 -1.41 5.74 -1.55
CA ARG A 337 -2.41 5.04 -0.72
C ARG A 337 -2.59 3.56 -1.09
N GLY A 338 -2.26 3.21 -2.34
CA GLY A 338 -2.50 1.89 -2.92
C GLY A 338 -1.37 0.88 -2.74
N GLY A 339 -0.31 1.21 -1.98
CA GLY A 339 0.88 0.35 -1.89
C GLY A 339 0.60 -1.07 -1.42
N LEU A 340 -0.27 -1.26 -0.41
CA LEU A 340 -0.67 -2.59 0.02
C LEU A 340 -1.51 -3.30 -1.04
N HIS A 341 -2.51 -2.61 -1.59
CA HIS A 341 -3.38 -3.17 -2.62
C HIS A 341 -2.57 -3.62 -3.84
N MET A 342 -1.67 -2.79 -4.36
CA MET A 342 -0.88 -3.10 -5.55
C MET A 342 0.36 -3.99 -5.29
N SER A 343 0.63 -4.37 -4.04
CA SER A 343 1.90 -5.03 -3.69
C SER A 343 2.12 -6.37 -4.38
N THR A 344 1.08 -7.17 -4.55
CA THR A 344 1.16 -8.50 -5.15
C THR A 344 1.46 -8.41 -6.66
N ALA A 345 0.72 -7.58 -7.40
CA ALA A 345 0.99 -7.37 -8.82
C ALA A 345 2.33 -6.69 -9.06
N THR A 346 2.68 -5.66 -8.25
CA THR A 346 3.99 -5.02 -8.33
C THR A 346 5.12 -6.05 -8.18
N ALA A 347 4.99 -6.96 -7.21
CA ALA A 347 6.00 -8.01 -7.00
C ALA A 347 6.13 -8.92 -8.22
N VAL A 348 5.01 -9.37 -8.79
CA VAL A 348 5.01 -10.27 -9.95
C VAL A 348 5.59 -9.58 -11.18
N VAL A 349 5.11 -8.39 -11.55
CA VAL A 349 5.59 -7.69 -12.77
C VAL A 349 7.06 -7.26 -12.65
N MET A 350 7.50 -6.87 -11.45
CA MET A 350 8.92 -6.55 -11.21
C MET A 350 9.79 -7.80 -11.24
N ALA A 351 9.32 -8.91 -10.69
CA ALA A 351 10.03 -10.17 -10.78
C ALA A 351 10.14 -10.66 -12.22
N ASP A 352 9.06 -10.55 -13.03
CA ASP A 352 9.10 -10.86 -14.46
C ASP A 352 10.22 -10.07 -15.15
N LEU A 353 10.25 -8.74 -14.99
CA LEU A 353 11.31 -7.90 -15.56
C LEU A 353 12.71 -8.32 -15.12
N MET A 354 12.89 -8.54 -13.82
CA MET A 354 14.20 -8.85 -13.24
C MET A 354 14.67 -10.27 -13.56
N THR A 355 13.77 -11.17 -14.00
CA THR A 355 14.12 -12.51 -14.48
C THR A 355 14.20 -12.60 -16.01
N GLY A 356 13.85 -11.53 -16.72
CA GLY A 356 13.86 -11.48 -18.19
C GLY A 356 12.58 -12.03 -18.83
N ASP A 357 11.53 -12.21 -18.05
CA ASP A 357 10.21 -12.61 -18.51
C ASP A 357 9.39 -11.40 -18.95
N THR A 358 8.33 -11.62 -19.73
CA THR A 358 7.40 -10.55 -20.13
C THR A 358 6.31 -10.38 -19.07
N PRO A 359 6.16 -9.17 -18.48
CA PRO A 359 5.09 -8.90 -17.52
C PRO A 359 3.69 -9.14 -18.10
N ALA A 360 2.78 -9.66 -17.28
CA ALA A 360 1.40 -9.95 -17.67
C ALA A 360 0.57 -8.71 -18.05
N ILE A 361 1.02 -7.52 -17.68
CA ILE A 361 0.43 -6.23 -18.04
C ILE A 361 1.52 -5.29 -18.55
N ASP A 362 1.13 -4.34 -19.41
CA ASP A 362 2.06 -3.29 -19.84
C ASP A 362 2.39 -2.35 -18.69
N ILE A 363 3.66 -2.25 -18.35
CA ILE A 363 4.18 -1.40 -17.27
C ILE A 363 4.97 -0.18 -17.78
N SER A 364 5.01 0.07 -19.09
CA SER A 364 5.72 1.20 -19.70
C SER A 364 5.28 2.55 -19.14
N HIS A 365 4.01 2.67 -18.79
CA HIS A 365 3.42 3.86 -18.17
C HIS A 365 3.95 4.16 -16.75
N PHE A 366 4.56 3.19 -16.10
CA PHE A 366 5.15 3.34 -14.76
C PHE A 366 6.65 3.67 -14.79
N SER A 367 7.22 3.87 -15.97
CA SER A 367 8.63 4.22 -16.13
C SER A 367 8.99 5.48 -15.36
N ILE A 368 10.18 5.51 -14.75
CA ILE A 368 10.71 6.70 -14.09
C ILE A 368 10.96 7.85 -15.10
N LEU A 369 11.13 7.53 -16.37
CA LEU A 369 11.35 8.51 -17.44
C LEU A 369 10.08 9.25 -17.87
N ARG A 370 8.88 8.84 -17.40
CA ARG A 370 7.62 9.50 -17.77
C ARG A 370 7.56 10.98 -17.36
N ASN A 371 8.35 11.36 -16.35
CA ASN A 371 8.44 12.75 -15.89
C ASN A 371 9.04 13.70 -16.92
N SER A 372 9.93 13.21 -17.78
CA SER A 372 10.65 14.03 -18.78
C SER A 372 9.80 14.45 -19.98
N ASN A 373 8.59 13.88 -20.13
CA ASN A 373 7.74 14.08 -21.29
C ASN A 373 6.45 14.85 -21.01
N THR A 374 6.20 15.30 -19.78
CA THR A 374 4.97 16.04 -19.44
C THR A 374 5.23 17.54 -19.43
N PRO A 375 4.55 18.37 -20.26
CA PRO A 375 4.50 19.82 -20.04
C PRO A 375 3.81 20.09 -18.69
N ASP A 376 4.22 21.17 -18.02
CA ASP A 376 3.79 21.68 -16.70
C ASP A 376 2.26 21.69 -16.42
N THR A 377 1.61 20.55 -16.44
CA THR A 377 0.24 20.42 -15.98
C THR A 377 0.18 19.49 -14.77
N VAL A 378 0.44 20.09 -13.61
CA VAL A 378 0.11 19.47 -12.32
C VAL A 378 -1.41 19.26 -12.28
N ARG A 379 -1.86 18.01 -12.27
CA ARG A 379 -3.24 17.65 -11.98
C ARG A 379 -3.31 17.20 -10.53
N PHE A 380 -3.85 18.06 -9.70
CA PHE A 380 -4.30 17.74 -8.34
C PHE A 380 -5.74 17.25 -8.38
#